data_876bbb1cddee45f93cf2119e103cc2ca
#
_entry.id   876bbb1cddee45f93cf2119e103cc2ca
#
_cell.length_a   1.000
_cell.length_b   1.000
_cell.length_c   1.000
_cell.angle_alpha   90.00
_cell.angle_beta   90.00
_cell.angle_gamma   90.00
#
_symmetry.space_group_name_H-M   'P 1'
#
loop_
_entity.id
_entity.type
_entity.pdbx_description
1 polymer ?
#
loop_
_entity_poly.entity_id
_entity_poly.type
_entity_poly.pdbx_seq_one_letter_code
_entity_poly.pdbx_strand_id
1 'polypeptide(L)'
;MAIVNSIFAWYMKKRIHQIELFMKYPLDVQEEWLHSLITSAQNTEWGKQYDYKSILTIAQFRERVPIQNYDTLKPYIERMLKGEQNVLWPSEIKWFAKSSGTTSDRSKFIPVSEEALEECHFKGGKDMISIYCNNRPDTQMFTGKGLVLGGSHQINQLCDDIHFGDLSAVLIKNLPMWAEYYRTPNISIALMDNYEEKMDKMAEATIKENVTNIAGVPTWTIVLAKKVLEITGKKNLLEVWPNLELYFHGAVNFAPYREQFKELIPSSTMYYLETYNASEGFFGIQDRDHSEELLLMLDYGIYYEFLPIENLADEQPKTLSLDQVVLNKNYAIIISTNAGLWRYLIGDTVQFTSLHPFRIKITGRTKHFINAFGEEVIIDNAEQALAKACAATSAKVRDYTACPIYFKGEEAGGHEWIIEFESQPTNFDLFVDVMDQTLREINSDYDAKRFKDMALRRPKVHNAPVDTFYKWLKHRGKLGGQHKVPRLANDRQYVDEILALL
;
A
#
# COMPACT_ATOMS: atom_id res chain seq x y z
N MET A 1 11.45 33.85 -7.15
CA MET A 1 10.89 32.57 -6.64
C MET A 1 9.46 32.70 -6.11
N ALA A 2 9.13 33.71 -5.30
CA ALA A 2 7.76 33.89 -4.77
C ALA A 2 6.64 33.96 -5.84
N ILE A 3 6.87 34.69 -6.95
CA ILE A 3 5.88 34.81 -8.05
C ILE A 3 5.65 33.47 -8.73
N VAL A 4 6.72 32.71 -8.99
CA VAL A 4 6.63 31.38 -9.62
C VAL A 4 5.86 30.41 -8.73
N ASN A 5 6.17 30.40 -7.43
CA ASN A 5 5.44 29.61 -6.43
C ASN A 5 3.93 29.93 -6.45
N SER A 6 3.57 31.22 -6.46
CA SER A 6 2.16 31.63 -6.48
C SER A 6 1.44 31.24 -7.78
N ILE A 7 2.13 31.29 -8.93
CA ILE A 7 1.57 30.86 -10.22
C ILE A 7 1.33 29.33 -10.22
N PHE A 8 2.29 28.53 -9.73
CA PHE A 8 2.14 27.09 -9.64
C PHE A 8 1.02 26.71 -8.67
N ALA A 9 0.98 27.29 -7.48
CA ALA A 9 -0.08 27.05 -6.52
C ALA A 9 -1.47 27.41 -7.09
N TRP A 10 -1.59 28.53 -7.80
CA TRP A 10 -2.82 28.91 -8.49
C TRP A 10 -3.21 27.93 -9.60
N TYR A 11 -2.24 27.47 -10.41
CA TYR A 11 -2.48 26.48 -11.46
C TYR A 11 -2.98 25.16 -10.88
N MET A 12 -2.36 24.67 -9.81
CA MET A 12 -2.78 23.43 -9.14
C MET A 12 -4.20 23.53 -8.60
N LYS A 13 -4.60 24.66 -8.05
CA LYS A 13 -5.97 24.87 -7.53
C LYS A 13 -7.08 24.73 -8.58
N LYS A 14 -6.78 24.89 -9.87
CA LYS A 14 -7.79 24.70 -10.93
C LYS A 14 -8.42 23.31 -10.92
N ARG A 15 -7.70 22.31 -10.45
CA ARG A 15 -8.18 20.94 -10.36
C ARG A 15 -9.26 20.76 -9.29
N ILE A 16 -9.29 21.63 -8.27
CA ILE A 16 -10.27 21.57 -7.16
C ILE A 16 -11.70 21.59 -7.67
N HIS A 17 -12.02 22.38 -8.70
CA HIS A 17 -13.38 22.40 -9.27
C HIS A 17 -13.84 21.06 -9.82
N GLN A 18 -12.92 20.25 -10.37
CA GLN A 18 -13.26 18.91 -10.85
C GLN A 18 -13.42 17.92 -9.68
N ILE A 19 -12.62 18.10 -8.61
CA ILE A 19 -12.79 17.35 -7.37
C ILE A 19 -14.16 17.66 -6.76
N GLU A 20 -14.54 18.93 -6.65
CA GLU A 20 -15.87 19.36 -6.20
C GLU A 20 -16.99 18.79 -7.07
N LEU A 21 -16.76 18.63 -8.38
CA LEU A 21 -17.75 18.11 -9.30
C LEU A 21 -18.06 16.62 -9.00
N PHE A 22 -17.06 15.76 -8.85
CA PHE A 22 -17.32 14.36 -8.51
C PHE A 22 -17.82 14.19 -7.06
N MET A 23 -17.46 15.10 -6.14
CA MET A 23 -18.04 15.11 -4.80
C MET A 23 -19.55 15.41 -4.84
N LYS A 24 -20.00 16.22 -5.80
CA LYS A 24 -21.39 16.61 -5.99
C LYS A 24 -22.20 15.60 -6.79
N TYR A 25 -21.59 14.97 -7.79
CA TYR A 25 -22.21 14.04 -8.73
C TYR A 25 -21.48 12.68 -8.75
N PRO A 26 -21.34 12.01 -7.59
CA PRO A 26 -20.48 10.82 -7.49
C PRO A 26 -21.01 9.62 -8.30
N LEU A 27 -22.34 9.47 -8.37
CA LEU A 27 -22.96 8.33 -9.05
C LEU A 27 -22.84 8.49 -10.57
N ASP A 28 -23.12 9.69 -11.07
CA ASP A 28 -23.02 9.99 -12.51
C ASP A 28 -21.58 9.75 -13.01
N VAL A 29 -20.57 10.22 -12.24
CA VAL A 29 -19.15 10.01 -12.57
C VAL A 29 -18.78 8.52 -12.59
N GLN A 30 -19.28 7.74 -11.64
CA GLN A 30 -18.99 6.31 -11.58
C GLN A 30 -19.69 5.51 -12.68
N GLU A 31 -20.92 5.88 -13.05
CA GLU A 31 -21.64 5.28 -14.18
C GLU A 31 -20.96 5.62 -15.51
N GLU A 32 -20.53 6.87 -15.70
CA GLU A 32 -19.77 7.32 -16.86
C GLU A 32 -18.45 6.56 -17.01
N TRP A 33 -17.70 6.38 -15.91
CA TRP A 33 -16.47 5.58 -15.93
C TRP A 33 -16.75 4.12 -16.28
N LEU A 34 -17.73 3.47 -15.68
CA LEU A 34 -18.04 2.08 -16.03
C LEU A 34 -18.38 1.95 -17.53
N HIS A 35 -19.21 2.85 -18.05
CA HIS A 35 -19.58 2.85 -19.48
C HIS A 35 -18.34 3.07 -20.37
N SER A 36 -17.47 4.00 -20.01
CA SER A 36 -16.22 4.27 -20.72
C SER A 36 -15.29 3.05 -20.74
N LEU A 37 -15.08 2.41 -19.59
CA LEU A 37 -14.24 1.22 -19.45
C LEU A 37 -14.75 0.07 -20.31
N ILE A 38 -16.07 -0.25 -20.25
CA ILE A 38 -16.70 -1.30 -21.02
C ILE A 38 -16.59 -1.02 -22.52
N THR A 39 -16.88 0.22 -22.93
CA THR A 39 -16.81 0.64 -24.35
C THR A 39 -15.38 0.54 -24.88
N SER A 40 -14.40 0.99 -24.12
CA SER A 40 -12.98 0.88 -24.51
C SER A 40 -12.55 -0.56 -24.69
N ALA A 41 -12.92 -1.44 -23.76
CA ALA A 41 -12.47 -2.82 -23.75
C ALA A 41 -13.32 -3.78 -24.59
N GLN A 42 -14.42 -3.35 -25.22
CA GLN A 42 -15.38 -4.21 -25.94
C GLN A 42 -14.77 -5.12 -27.02
N ASN A 43 -13.64 -4.72 -27.58
CA ASN A 43 -12.96 -5.49 -28.64
C ASN A 43 -11.75 -6.31 -28.12
N THR A 44 -11.39 -6.22 -26.84
CA THR A 44 -10.39 -7.08 -26.23
C THR A 44 -10.86 -8.54 -26.19
N GLU A 45 -9.96 -9.47 -25.88
CA GLU A 45 -10.35 -10.86 -25.64
C GLU A 45 -11.34 -10.96 -24.48
N TRP A 46 -11.04 -10.29 -23.34
CA TRP A 46 -11.92 -10.24 -22.18
C TRP A 46 -13.29 -9.65 -22.50
N GLY A 47 -13.33 -8.51 -23.21
CA GLY A 47 -14.58 -7.86 -23.59
C GLY A 47 -15.45 -8.69 -24.52
N LYS A 48 -14.84 -9.48 -25.43
CA LYS A 48 -15.54 -10.44 -26.29
C LYS A 48 -16.07 -11.64 -25.50
N GLN A 49 -15.26 -12.16 -24.55
CA GLN A 49 -15.65 -13.29 -23.70
C GLN A 49 -16.91 -13.00 -22.89
N TYR A 50 -17.06 -11.77 -22.39
CA TYR A 50 -18.21 -11.34 -21.58
C TYR A 50 -19.20 -10.48 -22.36
N ASP A 51 -19.07 -10.43 -23.68
CA ASP A 51 -19.96 -9.68 -24.60
C ASP A 51 -20.25 -8.25 -24.15
N TYR A 52 -19.17 -7.48 -23.93
CA TYR A 52 -19.24 -6.09 -23.46
C TYR A 52 -20.08 -5.19 -24.34
N LYS A 53 -20.19 -5.48 -25.66
CA LYS A 53 -21.02 -4.71 -26.61
C LYS A 53 -22.49 -4.67 -26.24
N SER A 54 -23.01 -5.69 -25.57
CA SER A 54 -24.39 -5.78 -25.16
C SER A 54 -24.68 -5.42 -23.70
N ILE A 55 -23.64 -5.00 -22.95
CA ILE A 55 -23.81 -4.52 -21.56
C ILE A 55 -24.20 -3.04 -21.60
N LEU A 56 -25.42 -2.75 -21.12
CA LEU A 56 -25.99 -1.41 -21.08
C LEU A 56 -26.19 -0.87 -19.66
N THR A 57 -26.14 -1.75 -18.65
CA THR A 57 -26.44 -1.38 -17.26
C THR A 57 -25.44 -2.00 -16.29
N ILE A 58 -25.28 -1.36 -15.11
CA ILE A 58 -24.48 -1.89 -14.00
C ILE A 58 -24.96 -3.30 -13.60
N ALA A 59 -26.26 -3.54 -13.59
CA ALA A 59 -26.82 -4.84 -13.24
C ALA A 59 -26.37 -5.94 -14.21
N GLN A 60 -26.41 -5.68 -15.52
CA GLN A 60 -25.93 -6.61 -16.54
C GLN A 60 -24.43 -6.86 -16.44
N PHE A 61 -23.65 -5.82 -16.13
CA PHE A 61 -22.21 -5.95 -15.91
C PHE A 61 -21.92 -6.89 -14.73
N ARG A 62 -22.57 -6.69 -13.59
CA ARG A 62 -22.40 -7.52 -12.39
C ARG A 62 -22.85 -8.96 -12.57
N GLU A 63 -23.93 -9.19 -13.30
CA GLU A 63 -24.45 -10.52 -13.59
C GLU A 63 -23.50 -11.31 -14.51
N ARG A 64 -22.92 -10.64 -15.50
CA ARG A 64 -22.16 -11.29 -16.56
C ARG A 64 -20.69 -11.46 -16.22
N VAL A 65 -20.07 -10.46 -15.60
CA VAL A 65 -18.64 -10.46 -15.26
C VAL A 65 -18.45 -10.94 -13.82
N PRO A 66 -17.80 -12.08 -13.60
CA PRO A 66 -17.57 -12.58 -12.23
C PRO A 66 -16.55 -11.72 -11.47
N ILE A 67 -16.62 -11.73 -10.15
CA ILE A 67 -15.59 -11.15 -9.30
C ILE A 67 -14.27 -11.92 -9.50
N GLN A 68 -13.19 -11.18 -9.66
CA GLN A 68 -11.85 -11.71 -9.91
C GLN A 68 -10.94 -11.49 -8.71
N ASN A 69 -9.95 -12.36 -8.59
CA ASN A 69 -8.75 -12.15 -7.78
C ASN A 69 -7.51 -12.29 -8.67
N TYR A 70 -6.32 -12.17 -8.09
CA TYR A 70 -5.10 -12.28 -8.89
C TYR A 70 -4.96 -13.65 -9.56
N ASP A 71 -5.31 -14.74 -8.88
CA ASP A 71 -5.14 -16.10 -9.39
C ASP A 71 -6.02 -16.35 -10.62
N THR A 72 -7.23 -15.79 -10.65
CA THR A 72 -8.14 -15.90 -11.80
C THR A 72 -7.73 -15.03 -12.98
N LEU A 73 -7.11 -13.85 -12.76
CA LEU A 73 -6.58 -12.99 -13.82
C LEU A 73 -5.16 -13.38 -14.27
N LYS A 74 -4.42 -14.11 -13.44
CA LYS A 74 -3.03 -14.49 -13.69
C LYS A 74 -2.78 -15.13 -15.06
N PRO A 75 -3.60 -16.06 -15.58
CA PRO A 75 -3.38 -16.63 -16.92
C PRO A 75 -3.37 -15.57 -18.03
N TYR A 76 -4.21 -14.55 -17.94
CA TYR A 76 -4.24 -13.42 -18.88
C TYR A 76 -3.01 -12.51 -18.70
N ILE A 77 -2.68 -12.18 -17.45
CA ILE A 77 -1.52 -11.35 -17.11
C ILE A 77 -0.21 -12.01 -17.56
N GLU A 78 -0.05 -13.33 -17.39
CA GLU A 78 1.14 -14.06 -17.84
C GLU A 78 1.33 -14.04 -19.36
N ARG A 79 0.25 -13.96 -20.13
CA ARG A 79 0.29 -13.78 -21.58
C ARG A 79 0.71 -12.35 -21.94
N MET A 80 0.16 -11.35 -21.22
CA MET A 80 0.55 -9.96 -21.39
C MET A 80 2.03 -9.73 -21.06
N LEU A 81 2.56 -10.39 -20.02
CA LEU A 81 3.98 -10.39 -19.66
C LEU A 81 4.89 -11.00 -20.76
N LYS A 82 4.33 -11.83 -21.64
CA LYS A 82 5.01 -12.37 -22.83
C LYS A 82 4.85 -11.48 -24.07
N GLY A 83 4.26 -10.29 -23.92
CA GLY A 83 4.08 -9.32 -24.99
C GLY A 83 2.73 -9.43 -25.72
N GLU A 84 1.81 -10.31 -25.32
CA GLU A 84 0.48 -10.39 -25.94
C GLU A 84 -0.35 -9.18 -25.58
N GLN A 85 -0.91 -8.50 -26.55
CA GLN A 85 -1.67 -7.27 -26.39
C GLN A 85 -3.17 -7.49 -26.63
N ASN A 86 -4.01 -6.50 -26.27
CA ASN A 86 -5.45 -6.55 -26.44
C ASN A 86 -6.13 -7.73 -25.71
N VAL A 87 -5.55 -8.19 -24.61
CA VAL A 87 -6.06 -9.28 -23.77
C VAL A 87 -7.11 -8.73 -22.79
N LEU A 88 -6.69 -7.97 -21.79
CA LEU A 88 -7.56 -7.37 -20.76
C LEU A 88 -7.89 -5.92 -21.06
N TRP A 89 -7.01 -5.19 -21.75
CA TRP A 89 -7.14 -3.77 -22.09
C TRP A 89 -6.71 -3.53 -23.55
N PRO A 90 -7.31 -2.54 -24.26
CA PRO A 90 -7.05 -2.37 -25.69
C PRO A 90 -5.72 -1.65 -26.00
N SER A 91 -5.27 -0.73 -25.16
CA SER A 91 -4.00 -0.06 -25.36
C SER A 91 -2.81 -0.97 -25.01
N GLU A 92 -1.66 -0.66 -25.56
CA GLU A 92 -0.45 -1.42 -25.34
C GLU A 92 -0.02 -1.36 -23.86
N ILE A 93 0.15 -2.51 -23.23
CA ILE A 93 0.67 -2.63 -21.85
C ILE A 93 2.14 -3.00 -21.91
N LYS A 94 3.01 -2.05 -21.57
CA LYS A 94 4.47 -2.21 -21.48
C LYS A 94 4.99 -2.30 -20.04
N TRP A 95 4.20 -1.83 -19.08
CA TRP A 95 4.60 -1.71 -17.70
C TRP A 95 3.78 -2.62 -16.80
N PHE A 96 4.48 -3.25 -15.85
CA PHE A 96 3.84 -4.02 -14.80
C PHE A 96 4.38 -3.58 -13.44
N ALA A 97 3.49 -3.23 -12.53
CA ALA A 97 3.85 -2.99 -11.15
C ALA A 97 3.98 -4.33 -10.43
N LYS A 98 5.19 -4.61 -9.91
CA LYS A 98 5.44 -5.79 -9.09
C LYS A 98 5.03 -5.48 -7.66
N SER A 99 4.11 -6.26 -7.11
CA SER A 99 3.75 -6.19 -5.70
C SER A 99 4.06 -7.50 -4.99
N SER A 100 4.26 -7.46 -3.68
CA SER A 100 4.39 -8.66 -2.86
C SER A 100 3.14 -9.51 -2.97
N GLY A 101 3.31 -10.77 -3.31
CA GLY A 101 2.18 -11.68 -3.54
C GLY A 101 1.47 -12.08 -2.24
N THR A 102 0.16 -11.89 -2.17
CA THR A 102 -0.65 -12.27 -1.01
C THR A 102 -1.26 -13.68 -1.10
N THR A 103 -1.13 -14.40 -2.21
CA THR A 103 -1.89 -15.65 -2.45
C THR A 103 -1.10 -16.83 -2.96
N SER A 104 0.12 -16.65 -3.46
CA SER A 104 0.96 -17.76 -3.93
C SER A 104 2.42 -17.32 -3.90
N ASP A 105 3.35 -18.25 -3.83
CA ASP A 105 4.82 -18.14 -3.75
C ASP A 105 5.51 -17.14 -4.70
N ARG A 106 4.78 -16.30 -5.41
CA ARG A 106 5.32 -15.41 -6.44
C ARG A 106 4.70 -14.03 -6.37
N SER A 107 5.53 -13.01 -6.58
CA SER A 107 5.11 -11.62 -6.73
C SER A 107 3.97 -11.48 -7.74
N LYS A 108 3.02 -10.59 -7.46
CA LYS A 108 1.98 -10.21 -8.40
C LYS A 108 2.53 -9.20 -9.40
N PHE A 109 2.09 -9.30 -10.64
CA PHE A 109 2.39 -8.33 -11.68
C PHE A 109 1.09 -7.66 -12.10
N ILE A 110 0.92 -6.43 -11.72
CA ILE A 110 -0.28 -5.63 -12.02
C ILE A 110 -0.01 -4.85 -13.29
N PRO A 111 -0.85 -4.99 -14.34
CA PRO A 111 -0.68 -4.24 -15.58
C PRO A 111 -0.88 -2.74 -15.32
N VAL A 112 -0.03 -1.92 -15.94
CA VAL A 112 -0.09 -0.46 -15.86
C VAL A 112 -0.14 0.08 -17.28
N SER A 113 -1.31 0.56 -17.71
CA SER A 113 -1.52 1.20 -19.00
C SER A 113 -1.05 2.66 -18.99
N GLU A 114 -0.94 3.27 -20.16
CA GLU A 114 -0.69 4.71 -20.27
C GLU A 114 -1.84 5.52 -19.63
N GLU A 115 -3.09 5.08 -19.83
CA GLU A 115 -4.26 5.68 -19.22
C GLU A 115 -4.23 5.56 -17.68
N ALA A 116 -3.77 4.43 -17.13
CA ALA A 116 -3.61 4.28 -15.67
C ALA A 116 -2.50 5.18 -15.12
N LEU A 117 -1.40 5.39 -15.86
CA LEU A 117 -0.37 6.35 -15.48
C LEU A 117 -0.93 7.77 -15.44
N GLU A 118 -1.58 8.23 -16.53
CA GLU A 118 -2.00 9.62 -16.68
C GLU A 118 -3.29 9.94 -15.89
N GLU A 119 -4.33 9.12 -16.03
CA GLU A 119 -5.67 9.39 -15.47
C GLU A 119 -5.85 8.87 -14.05
N CYS A 120 -4.94 8.04 -13.54
CA CYS A 120 -4.99 7.53 -12.18
C CYS A 120 -3.78 8.01 -11.36
N HIS A 121 -2.61 7.48 -11.60
CA HIS A 121 -1.46 7.71 -10.70
C HIS A 121 -0.93 9.14 -10.76
N PHE A 122 -0.66 9.71 -11.95
CA PHE A 122 -0.17 11.08 -12.07
C PHE A 122 -1.26 12.11 -11.74
N LYS A 123 -2.51 11.82 -12.08
CA LYS A 123 -3.65 12.63 -11.67
C LYS A 123 -3.80 12.65 -10.15
N GLY A 124 -3.67 11.50 -9.47
CA GLY A 124 -3.65 11.40 -8.02
C GLY A 124 -2.51 12.22 -7.41
N GLY A 125 -1.31 12.14 -7.98
CA GLY A 125 -0.18 12.96 -7.57
C GLY A 125 -0.43 14.47 -7.72
N LYS A 126 -1.07 14.90 -8.80
CA LYS A 126 -1.48 16.31 -8.99
C LYS A 126 -2.56 16.72 -7.99
N ASP A 127 -3.51 15.85 -7.70
CA ASP A 127 -4.62 16.14 -6.80
C ASP A 127 -4.19 16.25 -5.33
N MET A 128 -3.21 15.43 -4.88
CA MET A 128 -2.56 15.63 -3.58
C MET A 128 -2.04 17.06 -3.42
N ILE A 129 -1.29 17.53 -4.42
CA ILE A 129 -0.72 18.88 -4.44
C ILE A 129 -1.83 19.94 -4.52
N SER A 130 -2.87 19.70 -5.32
CA SER A 130 -3.99 20.61 -5.50
C SER A 130 -4.78 20.82 -4.20
N ILE A 131 -5.09 19.72 -3.51
CA ILE A 131 -5.77 19.74 -2.20
C ILE A 131 -4.91 20.46 -1.17
N TYR A 132 -3.61 20.13 -1.11
CA TYR A 132 -2.68 20.83 -0.22
C TYR A 132 -2.63 22.34 -0.48
N CYS A 133 -2.45 22.78 -1.72
CA CYS A 133 -2.43 24.19 -2.09
C CYS A 133 -3.77 24.90 -1.81
N ASN A 134 -4.88 24.18 -1.87
CA ASN A 134 -6.18 24.73 -1.51
C ASN A 134 -6.31 24.95 -0.01
N ASN A 135 -5.85 23.97 0.79
CA ASN A 135 -5.89 24.01 2.24
C ASN A 135 -4.83 24.94 2.84
N ARG A 136 -3.71 25.16 2.13
CA ARG A 136 -2.59 26.02 2.52
C ARG A 136 -2.26 27.04 1.40
N PRO A 137 -3.04 28.13 1.30
CA PRO A 137 -2.85 29.14 0.24
C PRO A 137 -1.50 29.86 0.29
N ASP A 138 -0.87 29.87 1.46
CA ASP A 138 0.43 30.48 1.77
C ASP A 138 1.62 29.54 1.58
N THR A 139 1.38 28.32 1.07
CA THR A 139 2.44 27.30 0.85
C THR A 139 3.64 27.85 0.07
N GLN A 140 4.82 27.40 0.47
CA GLN A 140 6.09 27.68 -0.20
C GLN A 140 6.69 26.43 -0.87
N MET A 141 5.92 25.35 -1.03
CA MET A 141 6.43 24.06 -1.48
C MET A 141 7.16 24.10 -2.82
N PHE A 142 6.79 25.01 -3.71
CA PHE A 142 7.44 25.15 -5.03
C PHE A 142 8.69 26.07 -5.01
N THR A 143 9.08 26.58 -3.85
CA THR A 143 10.34 27.33 -3.70
C THR A 143 11.57 26.44 -3.59
N GLY A 144 11.36 25.14 -3.37
CA GLY A 144 12.38 24.11 -3.24
C GLY A 144 12.02 22.85 -3.98
N LYS A 145 12.60 21.73 -3.53
CA LYS A 145 12.42 20.41 -4.12
C LYS A 145 11.62 19.47 -3.22
N GLY A 146 10.89 18.56 -3.85
CA GLY A 146 10.26 17.41 -3.19
C GLY A 146 11.23 16.24 -3.07
N LEU A 147 11.47 15.78 -1.85
CA LEU A 147 12.21 14.55 -1.61
C LEU A 147 11.30 13.36 -1.81
N VAL A 148 11.57 12.53 -2.83
CA VAL A 148 10.77 11.35 -3.15
C VAL A 148 11.55 10.08 -2.85
N LEU A 149 11.04 9.30 -1.89
CA LEU A 149 11.57 7.99 -1.57
C LEU A 149 10.81 6.92 -2.36
N GLY A 150 11.46 6.41 -3.40
CA GLY A 150 10.94 5.27 -4.19
C GLY A 150 11.29 3.92 -3.56
N GLY A 151 10.63 2.86 -4.06
CA GLY A 151 10.85 1.48 -3.64
C GLY A 151 12.28 0.98 -3.85
N SER A 152 12.50 -0.27 -3.44
CA SER A 152 13.83 -0.90 -3.38
C SER A 152 14.25 -1.64 -4.65
N HIS A 153 13.36 -1.79 -5.64
CA HIS A 153 13.61 -2.63 -6.79
C HIS A 153 13.83 -1.84 -8.08
N GLN A 154 14.83 -2.28 -8.85
CA GLN A 154 15.04 -1.79 -10.21
C GLN A 154 13.85 -2.11 -11.12
N ILE A 155 13.82 -1.35 -12.22
CA ILE A 155 13.06 -1.74 -13.39
C ILE A 155 13.82 -2.85 -14.10
N ASN A 156 13.14 -3.99 -14.27
CA ASN A 156 13.63 -5.14 -14.98
C ASN A 156 12.92 -5.26 -16.33
N GLN A 157 13.63 -5.75 -17.34
CA GLN A 157 13.08 -6.04 -18.64
C GLN A 157 12.86 -7.54 -18.79
N LEU A 158 11.64 -7.95 -19.18
CA LEU A 158 11.30 -9.36 -19.41
C LEU A 158 11.50 -9.77 -20.87
N CYS A 159 11.09 -8.91 -21.78
CA CYS A 159 11.31 -9.05 -23.23
C CYS A 159 11.41 -7.64 -23.83
N ASP A 160 11.60 -7.52 -25.15
CA ASP A 160 12.05 -6.29 -25.80
C ASP A 160 11.31 -5.00 -25.39
N ASP A 161 10.00 -5.06 -25.09
CA ASP A 161 9.23 -3.89 -24.71
C ASP A 161 8.48 -4.01 -23.37
N ILE A 162 8.66 -5.11 -22.63
CA ILE A 162 7.95 -5.34 -21.37
C ILE A 162 8.87 -5.13 -20.18
N HIS A 163 8.46 -4.21 -19.31
CA HIS A 163 9.17 -3.83 -18.11
C HIS A 163 8.36 -4.06 -16.84
N PHE A 164 9.04 -4.36 -15.75
CA PHE A 164 8.41 -4.44 -14.44
C PHE A 164 9.31 -3.89 -13.33
N GLY A 165 8.70 -3.42 -12.28
CA GLY A 165 9.36 -2.92 -11.07
C GLY A 165 8.31 -2.55 -10.02
N ASP A 166 8.74 -2.05 -8.86
CA ASP A 166 7.79 -1.46 -7.91
C ASP A 166 7.01 -0.33 -8.59
N LEU A 167 5.75 -0.12 -8.18
CA LEU A 167 4.95 0.97 -8.73
C LEU A 167 5.69 2.31 -8.68
N SER A 168 6.35 2.62 -7.56
CA SER A 168 7.11 3.87 -7.41
C SER A 168 8.25 4.00 -8.43
N ALA A 169 8.94 2.90 -8.76
CA ALA A 169 9.98 2.89 -9.80
C ALA A 169 9.37 3.09 -11.20
N VAL A 170 8.24 2.44 -11.49
CA VAL A 170 7.49 2.64 -12.75
C VAL A 170 7.06 4.10 -12.88
N LEU A 171 6.50 4.70 -11.82
CA LEU A 171 6.08 6.10 -11.82
C LEU A 171 7.26 7.05 -12.02
N ILE A 172 8.36 6.88 -11.28
CA ILE A 172 9.56 7.73 -11.40
C ILE A 172 10.13 7.66 -12.81
N LYS A 173 10.17 6.49 -13.45
CA LYS A 173 10.70 6.31 -14.80
C LYS A 173 9.85 7.01 -15.86
N ASN A 174 8.55 7.11 -15.64
CA ASN A 174 7.59 7.71 -16.58
C ASN A 174 7.22 9.16 -16.21
N LEU A 175 7.87 9.77 -15.20
CA LEU A 175 7.58 11.15 -14.81
C LEU A 175 7.87 12.13 -15.96
N PRO A 176 7.02 13.16 -16.16
CA PRO A 176 7.31 14.25 -17.07
C PRO A 176 8.61 14.98 -16.69
N MET A 177 9.39 15.47 -17.69
CA MET A 177 10.68 16.14 -17.46
C MET A 177 10.60 17.32 -16.49
N TRP A 178 9.49 18.06 -16.46
CA TRP A 178 9.32 19.17 -15.53
C TRP A 178 9.22 18.71 -14.06
N ALA A 179 8.63 17.54 -13.79
CA ALA A 179 8.53 16.98 -12.44
C ALA A 179 9.91 16.53 -11.92
N GLU A 180 10.78 16.04 -12.81
CA GLU A 180 12.16 15.69 -12.45
C GLU A 180 12.96 16.91 -11.98
N TYR A 181 12.68 18.11 -12.49
CA TYR A 181 13.33 19.33 -12.04
C TYR A 181 13.00 19.69 -10.58
N TYR A 182 11.77 19.43 -10.15
CA TYR A 182 11.30 19.71 -8.77
C TYR A 182 11.53 18.57 -7.79
N ARG A 183 12.12 17.46 -8.24
CA ARG A 183 12.36 16.27 -7.41
C ARG A 183 13.82 16.15 -6.98
N THR A 184 14.05 15.54 -5.81
CA THR A 184 15.36 15.10 -5.32
C THR A 184 15.21 13.72 -4.64
N PRO A 185 16.22 12.83 -4.69
CA PRO A 185 17.42 12.90 -5.51
C PRO A 185 17.11 12.69 -7.00
N ASN A 186 18.12 12.82 -7.86
CA ASN A 186 17.98 12.51 -9.28
C ASN A 186 17.62 11.04 -9.54
N ILE A 187 17.14 10.73 -10.75
CA ILE A 187 16.64 9.40 -11.11
C ILE A 187 17.67 8.28 -10.93
N SER A 188 18.97 8.56 -11.18
CA SER A 188 20.03 7.56 -11.07
C SER A 188 20.23 7.08 -9.63
N ILE A 189 20.05 7.95 -8.64
CA ILE A 189 20.08 7.60 -7.22
C ILE A 189 18.75 6.97 -6.80
N ALA A 190 17.63 7.56 -7.24
CA ALA A 190 16.29 7.08 -6.85
C ALA A 190 16.01 5.63 -7.28
N LEU A 191 16.61 5.16 -8.38
CA LEU A 191 16.43 3.81 -8.93
C LEU A 191 17.64 2.87 -8.67
N MET A 192 18.53 3.21 -7.72
CA MET A 192 19.64 2.31 -7.35
C MET A 192 19.13 1.03 -6.70
N ASP A 193 19.80 -0.10 -7.00
CA ASP A 193 19.50 -1.43 -6.45
C ASP A 193 20.01 -1.61 -5.03
N ASN A 194 21.27 -1.23 -4.82
CA ASN A 194 21.89 -1.37 -3.52
C ASN A 194 21.24 -0.39 -2.55
N TYR A 195 20.43 -0.91 -1.65
CA TYR A 195 19.64 -0.10 -0.73
C TYR A 195 20.51 0.76 0.20
N GLU A 196 21.61 0.22 0.72
CA GLU A 196 22.51 0.96 1.62
C GLU A 196 23.20 2.12 0.90
N GLU A 197 23.79 1.83 -0.26
CA GLU A 197 24.43 2.85 -1.11
C GLU A 197 23.42 3.90 -1.57
N LYS A 198 22.18 3.47 -1.88
CA LYS A 198 21.08 4.36 -2.21
C LYS A 198 20.78 5.31 -1.06
N MET A 199 20.62 4.81 0.18
CA MET A 199 20.32 5.65 1.34
C MET A 199 21.45 6.65 1.64
N ASP A 200 22.70 6.23 1.54
CA ASP A 200 23.86 7.11 1.70
C ASP A 200 23.89 8.22 0.66
N LYS A 201 23.76 7.87 -0.62
CA LYS A 201 23.71 8.82 -1.72
C LYS A 201 22.50 9.75 -1.69
N MET A 202 21.34 9.23 -1.26
CA MET A 202 20.14 10.05 -1.06
C MET A 202 20.37 11.08 0.03
N ALA A 203 20.93 10.68 1.19
CA ALA A 203 21.22 11.59 2.27
C ALA A 203 22.22 12.68 1.80
N GLU A 204 23.35 12.29 1.21
CA GLU A 204 24.38 13.22 0.70
C GLU A 204 23.85 14.21 -0.35
N ALA A 205 22.98 13.74 -1.23
CA ALA A 205 22.40 14.59 -2.27
C ALA A 205 21.40 15.60 -1.70
N THR A 206 20.52 15.13 -0.77
CA THR A 206 19.39 15.92 -0.29
C THR A 206 19.77 16.94 0.78
N ILE A 207 20.82 16.68 1.56
CA ILE A 207 21.37 17.64 2.56
C ILE A 207 21.69 19.00 1.91
N LYS A 208 22.10 19.02 0.66
CA LYS A 208 22.51 20.23 -0.08
C LYS A 208 21.34 20.96 -0.75
N GLU A 209 20.15 20.37 -0.71
CA GLU A 209 18.99 20.91 -1.41
C GLU A 209 18.05 21.64 -0.44
N ASN A 210 17.28 22.58 -0.97
CA ASN A 210 16.15 23.17 -0.25
C ASN A 210 14.96 22.22 -0.34
N VAL A 211 14.85 21.26 0.58
CA VAL A 211 13.72 20.33 0.62
C VAL A 211 12.54 21.02 1.30
N THR A 212 11.42 21.12 0.59
CA THR A 212 10.18 21.74 1.08
C THR A 212 9.09 20.71 1.39
N ASN A 213 9.18 19.54 0.76
CA ASN A 213 8.24 18.45 0.99
C ASN A 213 8.92 17.09 0.85
N ILE A 214 8.32 16.08 1.48
CA ILE A 214 8.76 14.69 1.43
C ILE A 214 7.59 13.84 0.94
N ALA A 215 7.85 12.84 0.12
CA ALA A 215 6.89 11.81 -0.28
C ALA A 215 7.53 10.42 -0.10
N GLY A 216 6.89 9.56 0.69
CA GLY A 216 7.41 8.22 0.93
C GLY A 216 6.74 7.48 2.06
N VAL A 217 7.04 6.19 2.15
CA VAL A 217 6.57 5.33 3.24
C VAL A 217 7.23 5.73 4.56
N PRO A 218 6.50 5.84 5.68
CA PRO A 218 7.02 6.29 6.96
C PRO A 218 8.31 5.63 7.42
N THR A 219 8.41 4.31 7.34
CA THR A 219 9.61 3.55 7.72
C THR A 219 10.87 4.00 7.00
N TRP A 220 10.79 4.11 5.67
CA TRP A 220 11.93 4.52 4.86
C TRP A 220 12.31 5.98 5.06
N THR A 221 11.30 6.83 5.27
CA THR A 221 11.51 8.24 5.59
C THR A 221 12.25 8.39 6.91
N ILE A 222 11.92 7.61 7.94
CA ILE A 222 12.62 7.62 9.23
C ILE A 222 14.07 7.15 9.06
N VAL A 223 14.32 6.08 8.31
CA VAL A 223 15.68 5.58 8.06
C VAL A 223 16.53 6.66 7.39
N LEU A 224 16.02 7.29 6.33
CA LEU A 224 16.72 8.37 5.65
C LEU A 224 16.92 9.59 6.56
N ALA A 225 15.91 9.98 7.33
CA ALA A 225 15.99 11.10 8.27
C ALA A 225 17.09 10.88 9.30
N LYS A 226 17.17 9.70 9.91
CA LYS A 226 18.25 9.35 10.86
C LYS A 226 19.63 9.46 10.21
N LYS A 227 19.79 8.98 8.98
CA LYS A 227 21.05 9.07 8.23
C LYS A 227 21.44 10.52 7.92
N VAL A 228 20.48 11.35 7.53
CA VAL A 228 20.70 12.80 7.30
C VAL A 228 21.15 13.50 8.57
N LEU A 229 20.53 13.19 9.72
CA LEU A 229 20.90 13.77 11.02
C LEU A 229 22.27 13.27 11.49
N GLU A 230 22.61 12.02 11.27
CA GLU A 230 23.93 11.44 11.55
C GLU A 230 25.04 12.19 10.78
N ILE A 231 24.87 12.35 9.45
CA ILE A 231 25.87 13.02 8.58
C ILE A 231 26.01 14.50 8.95
N THR A 232 24.90 15.18 9.27
CA THR A 232 24.91 16.63 9.50
C THR A 232 25.24 17.01 10.94
N GLY A 233 25.13 16.08 11.88
CA GLY A 233 25.24 16.36 13.33
C GLY A 233 24.11 17.24 13.87
N LYS A 234 23.00 17.39 13.11
CA LYS A 234 21.83 18.20 13.48
C LYS A 234 20.89 17.44 14.39
N LYS A 235 20.07 18.15 15.16
CA LYS A 235 19.14 17.54 16.13
C LYS A 235 17.80 17.13 15.49
N ASN A 236 17.37 17.84 14.44
CA ASN A 236 16.12 17.60 13.77
C ASN A 236 16.20 18.03 12.29
N LEU A 237 15.21 17.63 11.49
CA LEU A 237 15.22 17.90 10.05
C LEU A 237 15.03 19.37 9.69
N LEU A 238 14.41 20.18 10.55
CA LEU A 238 14.23 21.62 10.29
C LEU A 238 15.56 22.39 10.40
N GLU A 239 16.56 21.86 11.12
CA GLU A 239 17.91 22.43 11.11
C GLU A 239 18.68 22.10 9.82
N VAL A 240 18.23 21.10 9.05
CA VAL A 240 18.79 20.72 7.74
C VAL A 240 17.97 21.36 6.63
N TRP A 241 16.63 21.23 6.70
CA TRP A 241 15.66 21.73 5.71
C TRP A 241 14.68 22.71 6.38
N PRO A 242 15.07 23.97 6.58
CA PRO A 242 14.26 24.94 7.34
C PRO A 242 12.91 25.29 6.67
N ASN A 243 12.76 24.99 5.38
CA ASN A 243 11.54 25.24 4.63
C ASN A 243 10.67 23.98 4.44
N LEU A 244 10.95 22.90 5.17
CA LEU A 244 10.16 21.67 5.11
C LEU A 244 8.78 21.92 5.74
N GLU A 245 7.71 21.78 4.97
CA GLU A 245 6.34 22.10 5.40
C GLU A 245 5.32 20.96 5.19
N LEU A 246 5.66 19.92 4.39
CA LEU A 246 4.71 18.91 3.97
C LEU A 246 5.33 17.51 3.90
N TYR A 247 4.56 16.51 4.37
CA TYR A 247 4.88 15.10 4.19
C TYR A 247 3.70 14.33 3.62
N PHE A 248 3.88 13.81 2.40
CA PHE A 248 2.96 12.86 1.78
C PHE A 248 3.32 11.43 2.22
N HIS A 249 2.39 10.73 2.80
CA HIS A 249 2.61 9.35 3.27
C HIS A 249 1.45 8.43 2.91
N GLY A 250 1.71 7.13 2.97
CA GLY A 250 0.73 6.09 2.70
C GLY A 250 1.35 4.71 2.85
N ALA A 251 0.70 3.71 2.30
CA ALA A 251 1.07 2.29 2.30
C ALA A 251 0.98 1.58 3.66
N VAL A 252 1.19 2.27 4.77
CA VAL A 252 1.10 1.74 6.14
C VAL A 252 0.34 2.70 7.05
N ASN A 253 -0.23 2.19 8.14
CA ASN A 253 -0.86 3.03 9.15
C ASN A 253 0.17 4.01 9.76
N PHE A 254 -0.12 5.31 9.72
CA PHE A 254 0.78 6.35 10.19
C PHE A 254 0.77 6.56 11.71
N ALA A 255 -0.30 6.17 12.39
CA ALA A 255 -0.47 6.42 13.81
C ALA A 255 0.73 5.98 14.69
N PRO A 256 1.35 4.79 14.48
CA PRO A 256 2.50 4.35 15.26
C PRO A 256 3.77 5.19 15.08
N TYR A 257 3.86 5.95 13.97
CA TYR A 257 5.04 6.75 13.62
C TYR A 257 4.90 8.21 14.00
N ARG A 258 3.69 8.68 14.32
CA ARG A 258 3.35 10.09 14.51
C ARG A 258 4.25 10.81 15.51
N GLU A 259 4.51 10.21 16.67
CA GLU A 259 5.34 10.83 17.71
C GLU A 259 6.81 10.94 17.25
N GLN A 260 7.33 9.92 16.58
CA GLN A 260 8.68 9.93 16.05
C GLN A 260 8.88 11.01 14.96
N PHE A 261 7.84 11.20 14.10
CA PHE A 261 7.87 12.32 13.15
C PHE A 261 7.80 13.69 13.81
N LYS A 262 7.09 13.84 14.94
CA LYS A 262 7.09 15.09 15.72
C LYS A 262 8.46 15.40 16.32
N GLU A 263 9.22 14.37 16.73
CA GLU A 263 10.60 14.53 17.21
C GLU A 263 11.54 14.90 16.06
N LEU A 264 11.43 14.21 14.91
CA LEU A 264 12.22 14.48 13.72
C LEU A 264 11.94 15.84 13.09
N ILE A 265 10.68 16.31 13.14
CA ILE A 265 10.19 17.55 12.55
C ILE A 265 9.39 18.31 13.61
N PRO A 266 10.03 18.99 14.57
CA PRO A 266 9.36 19.68 15.69
C PRO A 266 8.71 20.99 15.23
N SER A 267 7.66 20.89 14.41
CA SER A 267 6.89 22.00 13.85
C SER A 267 5.41 21.82 14.11
N SER A 268 4.76 22.88 14.61
CA SER A 268 3.30 22.94 14.72
C SER A 268 2.59 23.22 13.41
N THR A 269 3.34 23.62 12.37
CA THR A 269 2.80 23.97 11.04
C THR A 269 3.06 22.89 10.00
N MET A 270 3.79 21.82 10.36
CA MET A 270 4.04 20.69 9.47
C MET A 270 2.73 20.02 9.08
N TYR A 271 2.53 19.85 7.77
CA TYR A 271 1.34 19.19 7.23
C TYR A 271 1.66 17.74 6.90
N TYR A 272 0.83 16.83 7.37
CA TYR A 272 0.89 15.40 7.07
C TYR A 272 -0.32 15.05 6.22
N LEU A 273 -0.10 14.57 5.00
CA LEU A 273 -1.16 14.23 4.06
C LEU A 273 -1.09 12.76 3.73
N GLU A 274 -2.10 12.02 4.18
CA GLU A 274 -2.23 10.60 3.94
C GLU A 274 -2.84 10.33 2.56
N THR A 275 -2.32 9.30 1.89
CA THR A 275 -2.82 8.80 0.62
C THR A 275 -3.04 7.31 0.65
N TYR A 276 -4.05 6.85 -0.09
CA TYR A 276 -4.31 5.46 -0.33
C TYR A 276 -4.07 5.13 -1.80
N ASN A 277 -2.88 4.63 -2.08
CA ASN A 277 -2.49 4.15 -3.40
C ASN A 277 -1.91 2.74 -3.31
N ALA A 278 -2.10 1.95 -4.36
CA ALA A 278 -1.60 0.61 -4.52
C ALA A 278 -1.14 0.39 -5.97
N SER A 279 -0.56 -0.75 -6.26
CA SER A 279 -0.18 -1.13 -7.63
C SER A 279 -1.39 -1.16 -8.56
N GLU A 280 -2.55 -1.44 -8.03
CA GLU A 280 -3.84 -1.54 -8.72
C GLU A 280 -4.50 -0.19 -9.03
N GLY A 281 -4.12 0.88 -8.33
CA GLY A 281 -4.68 2.21 -8.54
C GLY A 281 -4.46 3.18 -7.38
N PHE A 282 -4.95 4.40 -7.55
CA PHE A 282 -4.94 5.46 -6.55
C PHE A 282 -6.38 5.69 -6.07
N PHE A 283 -6.67 5.52 -4.78
CA PHE A 283 -8.05 5.40 -4.31
C PHE A 283 -8.50 6.54 -3.41
N GLY A 284 -7.61 7.11 -2.61
CA GLY A 284 -8.01 8.10 -1.61
C GLY A 284 -6.93 9.10 -1.25
N ILE A 285 -7.36 10.30 -0.87
CA ILE A 285 -6.51 11.40 -0.41
C ILE A 285 -7.14 12.03 0.83
N GLN A 286 -6.34 12.28 1.85
CA GLN A 286 -6.75 13.08 2.99
C GLN A 286 -7.01 14.53 2.52
N ASP A 287 -8.27 14.92 2.44
CA ASP A 287 -8.68 16.24 1.94
C ASP A 287 -8.85 17.28 3.06
N ARG A 288 -8.81 16.85 4.33
CA ARG A 288 -8.96 17.70 5.53
C ARG A 288 -7.75 17.59 6.43
N ASP A 289 -7.28 18.71 6.92
CA ASP A 289 -6.19 18.76 7.90
C ASP A 289 -6.58 17.99 9.18
N HIS A 290 -5.64 17.28 9.77
CA HIS A 290 -5.80 16.46 10.98
C HIS A 290 -6.92 15.40 10.95
N SER A 291 -7.46 15.07 9.78
CA SER A 291 -8.44 13.99 9.61
C SER A 291 -7.73 12.64 9.43
N GLU A 292 -8.38 11.57 9.90
CA GLU A 292 -7.99 10.18 9.56
C GLU A 292 -8.81 9.62 8.40
N GLU A 293 -9.61 10.48 7.76
CA GLU A 293 -10.50 10.12 6.66
C GLU A 293 -9.87 10.47 5.33
N LEU A 294 -10.09 9.63 4.34
CA LEU A 294 -9.64 9.82 2.97
C LEU A 294 -10.85 10.09 2.07
N LEU A 295 -10.82 11.18 1.31
CA LEU A 295 -11.76 11.40 0.22
C LEU A 295 -11.57 10.29 -0.81
N LEU A 296 -12.63 9.55 -1.12
CA LEU A 296 -12.62 8.54 -2.17
C LEU A 296 -12.56 9.22 -3.54
N MET A 297 -11.52 8.92 -4.30
CA MET A 297 -11.28 9.54 -5.61
C MET A 297 -12.05 8.81 -6.69
N LEU A 298 -13.06 9.45 -7.28
CA LEU A 298 -14.05 8.81 -8.14
C LEU A 298 -13.81 8.99 -9.63
N ASP A 299 -12.87 9.86 -10.03
CA ASP A 299 -12.63 10.21 -11.43
C ASP A 299 -11.23 9.81 -11.95
N TYR A 300 -10.71 8.66 -11.45
CA TYR A 300 -9.37 8.15 -11.77
C TYR A 300 -9.36 6.94 -12.71
N GLY A 301 -10.34 6.81 -13.58
CA GLY A 301 -10.43 5.64 -14.47
C GLY A 301 -10.74 4.34 -13.73
N ILE A 302 -11.38 4.44 -12.56
CA ILE A 302 -11.74 3.33 -11.70
C ILE A 302 -13.23 3.34 -11.43
N TYR A 303 -13.89 2.21 -11.68
CA TYR A 303 -15.23 1.93 -11.20
C TYR A 303 -15.16 1.09 -9.93
N TYR A 304 -15.89 1.49 -8.90
CA TYR A 304 -15.88 0.86 -7.57
C TYR A 304 -17.13 0.05 -7.31
N GLU A 305 -16.93 -1.11 -6.71
CA GLU A 305 -17.96 -1.92 -6.07
C GLU A 305 -17.51 -2.26 -4.65
N PHE A 306 -18.47 -2.45 -3.75
CA PHE A 306 -18.21 -2.70 -2.33
C PHE A 306 -18.88 -4.01 -1.93
N LEU A 307 -18.07 -4.95 -1.40
CA LEU A 307 -18.57 -6.23 -0.93
C LEU A 307 -18.62 -6.21 0.61
N PRO A 308 -19.81 -6.31 1.22
CA PRO A 308 -19.90 -6.45 2.67
C PRO A 308 -19.07 -7.62 3.17
N ILE A 309 -18.28 -7.42 4.23
CA ILE A 309 -17.34 -8.45 4.73
C ILE A 309 -18.04 -9.74 5.14
N GLU A 310 -19.25 -9.64 5.67
CA GLU A 310 -20.07 -10.79 6.03
C GLU A 310 -20.45 -11.69 4.84
N ASN A 311 -20.44 -11.14 3.62
CA ASN A 311 -20.76 -11.85 2.38
C ASN A 311 -19.52 -12.33 1.61
N LEU A 312 -18.32 -12.14 2.16
CA LEU A 312 -17.07 -12.49 1.47
C LEU A 312 -16.93 -14.00 1.18
N ALA A 313 -17.54 -14.84 2.02
CA ALA A 313 -17.51 -16.29 1.90
C ALA A 313 -18.68 -16.88 1.09
N ASP A 314 -19.59 -16.05 0.59
CA ASP A 314 -20.73 -16.51 -0.21
C ASP A 314 -20.23 -17.06 -1.55
N GLU A 315 -20.89 -18.09 -2.08
CA GLU A 315 -20.58 -18.66 -3.40
C GLU A 315 -20.80 -17.65 -4.53
N GLN A 316 -21.80 -16.77 -4.39
CA GLN A 316 -22.12 -15.69 -5.32
C GLN A 316 -22.29 -14.38 -4.55
N PRO A 317 -21.17 -13.75 -4.14
CA PRO A 317 -21.24 -12.57 -3.31
C PRO A 317 -21.82 -11.38 -4.07
N LYS A 318 -22.81 -10.71 -3.46
CA LYS A 318 -23.46 -9.53 -4.02
C LYS A 318 -22.70 -8.27 -3.63
N THR A 319 -22.28 -7.54 -4.63
CA THR A 319 -21.62 -6.23 -4.47
C THR A 319 -22.64 -5.10 -4.45
N LEU A 320 -22.22 -3.99 -3.83
CA LEU A 320 -22.98 -2.76 -3.71
C LEU A 320 -22.33 -1.64 -4.53
N SER A 321 -23.13 -0.71 -5.05
CA SER A 321 -22.66 0.57 -5.59
C SER A 321 -22.52 1.60 -4.46
N LEU A 322 -21.97 2.77 -4.77
CA LEU A 322 -21.82 3.87 -3.82
C LEU A 322 -23.14 4.33 -3.16
N ASP A 323 -24.25 4.29 -3.89
CA ASP A 323 -25.58 4.66 -3.37
C ASP A 323 -26.15 3.66 -2.35
N GLN A 324 -25.57 2.47 -2.27
CA GLN A 324 -26.04 1.37 -1.42
C GLN A 324 -25.18 1.15 -0.16
N VAL A 325 -24.03 1.80 -0.07
CA VAL A 325 -23.15 1.67 1.11
C VAL A 325 -23.73 2.44 2.30
N VAL A 326 -23.42 1.98 3.50
CA VAL A 326 -23.85 2.63 4.74
C VAL A 326 -22.64 2.95 5.63
N LEU A 327 -22.80 3.97 6.46
CA LEU A 327 -21.76 4.40 7.41
C LEU A 327 -21.38 3.29 8.38
N ASN A 328 -20.12 3.27 8.76
CA ASN A 328 -19.57 2.42 9.83
C ASN A 328 -19.70 0.91 9.58
N LYS A 329 -19.91 0.50 8.34
CA LYS A 329 -19.89 -0.90 7.91
C LYS A 329 -18.63 -1.19 7.11
N ASN A 330 -18.03 -2.37 7.33
CA ASN A 330 -16.82 -2.78 6.63
C ASN A 330 -17.14 -3.41 5.28
N TYR A 331 -16.38 -3.01 4.26
CA TYR A 331 -16.50 -3.48 2.88
C TYR A 331 -15.12 -3.87 2.34
N ALA A 332 -15.05 -4.97 1.61
CA ALA A 332 -13.94 -5.24 0.71
C ALA A 332 -14.13 -4.44 -0.59
N ILE A 333 -13.05 -3.83 -1.08
CA ILE A 333 -13.08 -3.03 -2.31
C ILE A 333 -12.89 -3.93 -3.52
N ILE A 334 -13.77 -3.77 -4.50
CA ILE A 334 -13.68 -4.38 -5.82
C ILE A 334 -13.58 -3.25 -6.85
N ILE A 335 -12.67 -3.37 -7.81
CA ILE A 335 -12.41 -2.35 -8.82
C ILE A 335 -12.47 -2.91 -10.23
N SER A 336 -12.89 -2.05 -11.16
CA SER A 336 -12.64 -2.22 -12.59
C SER A 336 -11.87 -0.99 -13.08
N THR A 337 -10.73 -1.20 -13.78
CA THR A 337 -9.77 -0.14 -14.06
C THR A 337 -9.44 0.01 -15.53
N ASN A 338 -8.94 1.17 -15.90
CA ASN A 338 -8.39 1.49 -17.21
C ASN A 338 -7.01 0.84 -17.50
N ALA A 339 -6.64 -0.19 -16.72
CA ALA A 339 -5.51 -1.09 -17.00
C ALA A 339 -5.95 -2.55 -17.18
N GLY A 340 -7.27 -2.81 -17.22
CA GLY A 340 -7.82 -4.15 -17.47
C GLY A 340 -7.98 -5.03 -16.24
N LEU A 341 -7.96 -4.47 -15.04
CA LEU A 341 -8.46 -5.19 -13.87
C LEU A 341 -9.99 -5.10 -13.87
N TRP A 342 -10.66 -6.23 -13.96
CA TRP A 342 -12.12 -6.31 -14.07
C TRP A 342 -12.73 -6.96 -12.84
N ARG A 343 -13.62 -6.23 -12.14
CA ARG A 343 -14.23 -6.63 -10.88
C ARG A 343 -13.24 -7.29 -9.92
N TYR A 344 -12.05 -6.70 -9.85
CA TYR A 344 -10.90 -7.23 -9.12
C TYR A 344 -11.00 -6.92 -7.63
N LEU A 345 -10.99 -7.97 -6.80
CA LEU A 345 -10.94 -7.87 -5.34
C LEU A 345 -9.50 -7.55 -4.92
N ILE A 346 -9.26 -6.30 -4.50
CA ILE A 346 -7.93 -5.82 -4.10
C ILE A 346 -7.42 -6.59 -2.86
N GLY A 347 -8.36 -6.89 -1.95
CA GLY A 347 -8.05 -7.54 -0.68
C GLY A 347 -8.04 -6.57 0.51
N ASP A 348 -8.13 -5.27 0.28
CA ASP A 348 -8.24 -4.26 1.34
C ASP A 348 -9.69 -4.08 1.78
N THR A 349 -9.88 -3.69 3.04
CA THR A 349 -11.18 -3.37 3.62
C THR A 349 -11.24 -1.92 4.06
N VAL A 350 -12.41 -1.33 3.82
CA VAL A 350 -12.69 0.07 4.17
C VAL A 350 -14.02 0.21 4.88
N GLN A 351 -14.16 1.31 5.59
CA GLN A 351 -15.38 1.74 6.22
C GLN A 351 -15.69 3.15 5.74
N PHE A 352 -16.96 3.41 5.35
CA PHE A 352 -17.40 4.76 5.02
C PHE A 352 -17.62 5.56 6.31
N THR A 353 -17.00 6.73 6.36
CA THR A 353 -17.12 7.69 7.47
C THR A 353 -17.98 8.90 7.08
N SER A 354 -18.15 9.11 5.76
CA SER A 354 -19.05 10.11 5.18
C SER A 354 -19.61 9.60 3.85
N LEU A 355 -20.87 9.96 3.55
CA LEU A 355 -21.52 9.65 2.26
C LEU A 355 -21.63 10.89 1.35
N HIS A 356 -21.42 12.10 1.89
CA HIS A 356 -21.50 13.34 1.14
C HIS A 356 -20.44 14.35 1.64
N PRO A 357 -19.28 14.43 0.97
CA PRO A 357 -18.76 13.52 -0.06
C PRO A 357 -18.38 12.15 0.53
N PHE A 358 -18.18 11.18 -0.33
CA PHE A 358 -17.74 9.84 0.10
C PHE A 358 -16.32 9.90 0.66
N ARG A 359 -16.21 9.59 1.96
CA ARG A 359 -14.91 9.41 2.63
C ARG A 359 -14.84 8.04 3.26
N ILE A 360 -13.65 7.49 3.25
CA ILE A 360 -13.36 6.16 3.75
C ILE A 360 -12.22 6.20 4.78
N LYS A 361 -12.18 5.17 5.59
CA LYS A 361 -11.04 4.80 6.44
C LYS A 361 -10.64 3.38 6.08
N ILE A 362 -9.36 3.12 5.93
CA ILE A 362 -8.84 1.77 5.73
C ILE A 362 -8.94 1.04 7.06
N THR A 363 -9.57 -0.13 7.06
CA THR A 363 -9.83 -0.91 8.29
C THR A 363 -9.00 -2.18 8.38
N GLY A 364 -8.34 -2.58 7.28
CA GLY A 364 -7.50 -3.76 7.24
C GLY A 364 -7.55 -4.46 5.90
N ARG A 365 -7.43 -5.79 5.94
CA ARG A 365 -7.49 -6.66 4.75
C ARG A 365 -8.43 -7.84 4.95
N THR A 366 -8.87 -8.41 3.84
CA THR A 366 -9.73 -9.61 3.81
C THR A 366 -9.01 -10.87 4.27
N LYS A 367 -7.68 -10.87 4.28
CA LYS A 367 -6.82 -11.96 4.79
C LYS A 367 -5.96 -11.46 5.95
N HIS A 368 -5.62 -12.34 6.88
CA HIS A 368 -4.70 -12.03 7.98
C HIS A 368 -3.27 -11.86 7.45
N PHE A 369 -2.62 -10.75 7.82
CA PHE A 369 -1.27 -10.41 7.37
C PHE A 369 -0.62 -9.40 8.34
N ILE A 370 0.70 -9.22 8.28
CA ILE A 370 1.44 -8.15 8.93
C ILE A 370 2.04 -7.24 7.84
N ASN A 371 1.73 -5.95 7.91
CA ASN A 371 2.26 -4.93 6.99
C ASN A 371 2.49 -3.60 7.74
N ALA A 372 3.26 -3.65 8.81
CA ALA A 372 3.55 -2.47 9.62
C ALA A 372 4.68 -1.62 9.03
N PHE A 373 5.54 -2.23 8.23
CA PHE A 373 6.75 -1.64 7.65
C PHE A 373 6.75 -1.70 6.11
N GLY A 374 5.69 -2.21 5.49
CA GLY A 374 5.60 -2.48 4.05
C GLY A 374 6.13 -3.88 3.67
N GLU A 375 6.15 -4.83 4.60
CA GLU A 375 6.67 -6.20 4.42
C GLU A 375 5.63 -7.21 3.94
N GLU A 376 4.35 -6.89 4.07
CA GLU A 376 3.22 -7.74 3.64
C GLU A 376 3.39 -9.25 3.91
N VAL A 377 3.74 -9.62 5.15
CA VAL A 377 3.82 -11.03 5.56
C VAL A 377 2.41 -11.58 5.72
N ILE A 378 2.07 -12.57 4.90
CA ILE A 378 0.77 -13.25 4.90
C ILE A 378 0.83 -14.58 5.63
N ILE A 379 -0.34 -15.19 5.89
CA ILE A 379 -0.43 -16.50 6.57
C ILE A 379 0.42 -17.55 5.87
N ASP A 380 0.39 -17.61 4.55
CA ASP A 380 1.15 -18.59 3.78
C ASP A 380 2.66 -18.44 4.01
N ASN A 381 3.19 -17.21 4.02
CA ASN A 381 4.59 -16.96 4.38
C ASN A 381 4.91 -17.46 5.81
N ALA A 382 4.03 -17.16 6.75
CA ALA A 382 4.18 -17.59 8.14
C ALA A 382 4.18 -19.13 8.27
N GLU A 383 3.25 -19.81 7.60
CA GLU A 383 3.13 -21.27 7.66
C GLU A 383 4.31 -21.98 6.99
N GLN A 384 4.80 -21.48 5.85
CA GLN A 384 6.01 -22.02 5.21
C GLN A 384 7.24 -21.83 6.09
N ALA A 385 7.42 -20.64 6.68
CA ALA A 385 8.54 -20.37 7.56
C ALA A 385 8.52 -21.28 8.81
N LEU A 386 7.35 -21.44 9.43
CA LEU A 386 7.16 -22.35 10.55
C LEU A 386 7.41 -23.81 10.16
N ALA A 387 6.92 -24.25 9.00
CA ALA A 387 7.13 -25.62 8.53
C ALA A 387 8.61 -25.95 8.31
N LYS A 388 9.40 -25.05 7.69
CA LYS A 388 10.84 -25.23 7.52
C LYS A 388 11.58 -25.22 8.87
N ALA A 389 11.24 -24.31 9.77
CA ALA A 389 11.82 -24.24 11.12
C ALA A 389 11.52 -25.51 11.93
N CYS A 390 10.29 -26.03 11.84
CA CYS A 390 9.89 -27.29 12.47
C CYS A 390 10.71 -28.47 11.90
N ALA A 391 10.86 -28.55 10.59
CA ALA A 391 11.64 -29.62 9.94
C ALA A 391 13.11 -29.59 10.39
N ALA A 392 13.73 -28.40 10.48
CA ALA A 392 15.13 -28.23 10.87
C ALA A 392 15.38 -28.55 12.35
N THR A 393 14.37 -28.45 13.22
CA THR A 393 14.54 -28.58 14.68
C THR A 393 13.70 -29.69 15.29
N SER A 394 13.05 -30.53 14.49
CA SER A 394 12.15 -31.60 14.91
C SER A 394 10.99 -31.10 15.82
N ALA A 395 10.64 -29.83 15.70
CA ALA A 395 9.55 -29.20 16.44
C ALA A 395 8.18 -29.52 15.80
N LYS A 396 7.12 -29.40 16.60
CA LYS A 396 5.74 -29.36 16.12
C LYS A 396 5.02 -28.18 16.74
N VAL A 397 4.54 -27.27 15.90
CA VAL A 397 3.72 -26.13 16.32
C VAL A 397 2.27 -26.58 16.47
N ARG A 398 1.65 -26.24 17.60
CA ARG A 398 0.22 -26.47 17.87
C ARG A 398 -0.61 -25.29 17.42
N ASP A 399 -0.18 -24.09 17.82
CA ASP A 399 -0.86 -22.85 17.48
C ASP A 399 0.10 -21.66 17.53
N TYR A 400 -0.26 -20.56 16.86
CA TYR A 400 0.56 -19.35 16.88
C TYR A 400 -0.25 -18.10 16.56
N THR A 401 0.30 -16.96 16.96
CA THR A 401 -0.11 -15.62 16.52
C THR A 401 1.09 -14.72 16.43
N ALA A 402 1.02 -13.70 15.56
CA ALA A 402 2.08 -12.71 15.44
C ALA A 402 1.52 -11.32 15.18
N CYS A 403 2.28 -10.30 15.63
CA CYS A 403 1.98 -8.90 15.42
C CYS A 403 3.27 -8.09 15.23
N PRO A 404 3.19 -6.81 14.78
CA PRO A 404 4.36 -5.95 14.70
C PRO A 404 4.83 -5.48 16.08
N ILE A 405 6.14 -5.25 16.19
CA ILE A 405 6.78 -4.38 17.20
C ILE A 405 7.12 -3.10 16.47
N TYR A 406 6.43 -2.01 16.79
CA TYR A 406 6.69 -0.72 16.16
C TYR A 406 8.00 -0.10 16.65
N PHE A 407 8.57 0.84 15.89
CA PHE A 407 9.75 1.60 16.29
C PHE A 407 9.54 2.27 17.64
N LYS A 408 10.58 2.22 18.49
CA LYS A 408 10.58 2.91 19.78
C LYS A 408 11.94 3.57 20.00
N GLY A 409 11.97 4.89 19.89
CA GLY A 409 13.21 5.65 19.95
C GLY A 409 14.17 5.26 18.82
N GLU A 410 15.41 4.88 19.16
CA GLU A 410 16.41 4.42 18.19
C GLU A 410 16.26 2.95 17.77
N GLU A 411 15.36 2.21 18.43
CA GLU A 411 15.20 0.79 18.18
C GLU A 411 14.42 0.53 16.90
N ALA A 412 14.96 -0.32 16.01
CA ALA A 412 14.25 -0.82 14.83
C ALA A 412 13.02 -1.65 15.25
N GLY A 413 12.02 -1.69 14.37
CA GLY A 413 10.84 -2.51 14.57
C GLY A 413 11.12 -4.01 14.40
N GLY A 414 10.06 -4.81 14.48
CA GLY A 414 10.16 -6.26 14.32
C GLY A 414 8.81 -6.93 14.30
N HIS A 415 8.82 -8.25 14.25
CA HIS A 415 7.65 -9.07 14.50
C HIS A 415 7.77 -9.76 15.85
N GLU A 416 6.68 -9.78 16.61
CA GLU A 416 6.56 -10.52 17.85
C GLU A 416 5.61 -11.69 17.65
N TRP A 417 6.12 -12.88 17.91
CA TRP A 417 5.41 -14.15 17.70
C TRP A 417 5.19 -14.82 19.05
N ILE A 418 4.00 -15.37 19.25
CA ILE A 418 3.71 -16.28 20.35
C ILE A 418 3.40 -17.63 19.71
N ILE A 419 4.20 -18.65 20.06
CA ILE A 419 4.09 -19.99 19.49
C ILE A 419 3.89 -21.00 20.61
N GLU A 420 2.82 -21.78 20.53
CA GLU A 420 2.55 -22.93 21.37
C GLU A 420 3.02 -24.18 20.65
N PHE A 421 3.95 -24.92 21.24
CA PHE A 421 4.48 -26.14 20.65
C PHE A 421 3.75 -27.39 21.18
N GLU A 422 3.48 -28.32 20.29
CA GLU A 422 3.14 -29.70 20.65
C GLU A 422 4.41 -30.48 21.00
N SER A 423 5.49 -30.26 20.24
CA SER A 423 6.85 -30.77 20.52
C SER A 423 7.84 -29.63 20.41
N GLN A 424 8.64 -29.45 21.48
CA GLN A 424 9.64 -28.36 21.55
C GLN A 424 10.74 -28.54 20.50
N PRO A 425 11.27 -27.44 19.95
CA PRO A 425 12.44 -27.50 19.07
C PRO A 425 13.69 -28.01 19.82
N THR A 426 14.49 -28.82 19.17
CA THR A 426 15.79 -29.28 19.71
C THR A 426 16.76 -28.13 19.95
N ASN A 427 16.63 -27.05 19.21
CA ASN A 427 17.33 -25.79 19.39
C ASN A 427 16.40 -24.61 19.03
N PHE A 428 16.03 -23.82 20.03
CA PHE A 428 15.10 -22.72 19.87
C PHE A 428 15.64 -21.57 19.03
N ASP A 429 16.93 -21.20 19.21
CA ASP A 429 17.57 -20.16 18.42
C ASP A 429 17.66 -20.54 16.94
N LEU A 430 18.02 -21.81 16.65
CA LEU A 430 18.01 -22.33 15.28
C LEU A 430 16.60 -22.29 14.67
N PHE A 431 15.55 -22.59 15.45
CA PHE A 431 14.17 -22.50 14.98
C PHE A 431 13.84 -21.07 14.52
N VAL A 432 14.19 -20.06 15.33
CA VAL A 432 13.93 -18.65 15.00
C VAL A 432 14.75 -18.20 13.79
N ASP A 433 16.02 -18.63 13.69
CA ASP A 433 16.88 -18.28 12.57
C ASP A 433 16.40 -18.87 11.25
N VAL A 434 15.97 -20.14 11.24
CA VAL A 434 15.42 -20.79 10.04
C VAL A 434 14.10 -20.15 9.64
N MET A 435 13.25 -19.77 10.63
CA MET A 435 12.00 -19.07 10.37
C MET A 435 12.26 -17.70 9.72
N ASP A 436 13.15 -16.89 10.29
CA ASP A 436 13.52 -15.57 9.73
C ASP A 436 14.13 -15.69 8.34
N GLN A 437 15.09 -16.59 8.17
CA GLN A 437 15.73 -16.82 6.88
C GLN A 437 14.71 -17.27 5.81
N THR A 438 13.76 -18.12 6.18
CA THR A 438 12.72 -18.56 5.24
C THR A 438 11.81 -17.40 4.85
N LEU A 439 11.37 -16.55 5.80
CA LEU A 439 10.59 -15.35 5.49
C LEU A 439 11.34 -14.44 4.51
N ARG A 440 12.63 -14.26 4.68
CA ARG A 440 13.50 -13.49 3.77
C ARG A 440 13.58 -14.10 2.36
N GLU A 441 13.65 -15.41 2.27
CA GLU A 441 13.74 -16.14 0.98
C GLU A 441 12.44 -16.05 0.17
N ILE A 442 11.28 -16.10 0.84
CA ILE A 442 9.98 -16.20 0.16
C ILE A 442 9.24 -14.86 0.05
N ASN A 443 9.69 -13.82 0.77
CA ASN A 443 9.07 -12.50 0.76
C ASN A 443 10.14 -11.42 0.59
N SER A 444 10.23 -10.88 -0.64
CA SER A 444 11.23 -9.88 -1.01
C SER A 444 11.10 -8.56 -0.23
N ASP A 445 9.86 -8.19 0.15
CA ASP A 445 9.63 -6.98 0.93
C ASP A 445 10.06 -7.16 2.38
N TYR A 446 9.80 -8.34 2.95
CA TYR A 446 10.35 -8.69 4.25
C TYR A 446 11.88 -8.69 4.25
N ASP A 447 12.53 -9.31 3.24
CA ASP A 447 14.01 -9.32 3.13
C ASP A 447 14.59 -7.92 3.01
N ALA A 448 13.98 -7.06 2.19
CA ALA A 448 14.39 -5.67 2.08
C ALA A 448 14.34 -4.92 3.40
N LYS A 449 13.31 -5.16 4.24
CA LYS A 449 13.17 -4.54 5.57
C LYS A 449 14.10 -5.15 6.62
N ARG A 450 14.46 -6.45 6.47
CA ARG A 450 15.42 -7.16 7.35
C ARG A 450 16.87 -6.81 7.06
N PHE A 451 17.15 -6.09 5.96
CA PHE A 451 18.51 -5.75 5.56
C PHE A 451 19.23 -4.98 6.68
N LYS A 452 20.29 -5.56 7.25
CA LYS A 452 21.10 -5.02 8.38
C LYS A 452 20.27 -4.53 9.58
N ASP A 453 19.12 -5.13 9.82
CA ASP A 453 18.19 -4.75 10.91
C ASP A 453 17.75 -3.28 10.92
N MET A 454 17.75 -2.63 9.75
CA MET A 454 17.47 -1.19 9.64
C MET A 454 16.02 -0.84 9.93
N ALA A 455 15.07 -1.62 9.38
CA ALA A 455 13.65 -1.43 9.61
C ALA A 455 13.02 -2.56 10.44
N LEU A 456 13.39 -3.81 10.14
CA LEU A 456 12.96 -4.98 10.89
C LEU A 456 14.14 -5.67 11.53
N ARG A 457 14.03 -6.01 12.82
CA ARG A 457 14.93 -6.91 13.53
C ARG A 457 14.53 -8.37 13.34
N ARG A 458 15.44 -9.28 13.72
CA ARG A 458 15.13 -10.71 13.90
C ARG A 458 13.84 -10.87 14.71
N PRO A 459 12.93 -11.76 14.29
CA PRO A 459 11.68 -11.97 15.01
C PRO A 459 11.88 -12.29 16.48
N LYS A 460 11.10 -11.66 17.34
CA LYS A 460 11.01 -12.00 18.75
C LYS A 460 9.96 -13.09 18.91
N VAL A 461 10.38 -14.25 19.39
CA VAL A 461 9.50 -15.41 19.54
C VAL A 461 9.36 -15.78 21.01
N HIS A 462 8.11 -15.90 21.46
CA HIS A 462 7.77 -16.40 22.79
C HIS A 462 7.36 -17.86 22.69
N ASN A 463 7.98 -18.71 23.49
CA ASN A 463 7.57 -20.09 23.67
C ASN A 463 6.45 -20.15 24.71
N ALA A 464 5.21 -20.26 24.22
CA ALA A 464 4.04 -20.26 25.08
C ALA A 464 3.82 -21.64 25.73
N PRO A 465 3.47 -21.69 27.04
CA PRO A 465 3.03 -22.91 27.69
C PRO A 465 1.85 -23.57 26.97
N VAL A 466 1.74 -24.90 27.14
CA VAL A 466 0.59 -25.65 26.59
C VAL A 466 -0.73 -25.10 27.13
N ASP A 467 -1.73 -25.03 26.25
CA ASP A 467 -3.08 -24.50 26.50
C ASP A 467 -3.16 -22.97 26.72
N THR A 468 -2.12 -22.20 26.34
CA THR A 468 -2.15 -20.73 26.38
C THR A 468 -3.27 -20.16 25.50
N PHE A 469 -3.37 -20.58 24.26
CA PHE A 469 -4.42 -20.09 23.35
C PHE A 469 -5.82 -20.57 23.77
N TYR A 470 -5.93 -21.76 24.32
CA TYR A 470 -7.19 -22.26 24.88
C TYR A 470 -7.67 -21.39 26.06
N LYS A 471 -6.78 -21.06 27.00
CA LYS A 471 -7.09 -20.18 28.15
C LYS A 471 -7.48 -18.80 27.71
N TRP A 472 -6.78 -18.23 26.71
CA TRP A 472 -7.08 -16.93 26.14
C TRP A 472 -8.45 -16.90 25.45
N LEU A 473 -8.78 -17.90 24.61
CA LEU A 473 -10.11 -18.02 23.99
C LEU A 473 -11.23 -18.18 25.05
N LYS A 474 -10.96 -18.94 26.12
CA LYS A 474 -11.89 -19.08 27.24
C LYS A 474 -12.15 -17.77 27.95
N HIS A 475 -11.08 -16.99 28.21
CA HIS A 475 -11.17 -15.67 28.84
C HIS A 475 -12.02 -14.70 28.00
N ARG A 476 -11.91 -14.78 26.68
CA ARG A 476 -12.73 -13.97 25.74
C ARG A 476 -14.16 -14.49 25.53
N GLY A 477 -14.57 -15.55 26.20
CA GLY A 477 -15.89 -16.17 26.00
C GLY A 477 -16.09 -16.77 24.60
N LYS A 478 -15.00 -17.11 23.90
CA LYS A 478 -14.98 -17.61 22.52
C LYS A 478 -14.56 -19.09 22.42
N LEU A 479 -14.83 -19.88 23.45
CA LEU A 479 -14.64 -21.34 23.40
C LEU A 479 -15.77 -22.00 22.65
N GLY A 480 -15.44 -22.81 21.65
CA GLY A 480 -16.37 -23.58 20.83
C GLY A 480 -16.78 -22.87 19.53
N GLY A 481 -17.26 -23.64 18.56
CA GLY A 481 -17.62 -23.14 17.23
C GLY A 481 -16.44 -22.86 16.32
N GLN A 482 -16.60 -21.92 15.39
CA GLN A 482 -15.59 -21.58 14.38
C GLN A 482 -14.55 -20.55 14.84
N HIS A 483 -14.44 -20.25 16.12
CA HIS A 483 -13.48 -19.26 16.62
C HIS A 483 -12.06 -19.81 16.56
N LYS A 484 -11.22 -19.16 15.77
CA LYS A 484 -9.79 -19.47 15.60
C LYS A 484 -8.93 -18.34 16.18
N VAL A 485 -7.73 -18.67 16.60
CA VAL A 485 -6.70 -17.69 16.95
C VAL A 485 -6.35 -16.91 15.68
N PRO A 486 -6.40 -15.56 15.69
CA PRO A 486 -5.91 -14.76 14.56
C PRO A 486 -4.43 -15.00 14.37
N ARG A 487 -4.04 -15.53 13.21
CA ARG A 487 -2.65 -15.91 12.90
C ARG A 487 -1.72 -14.72 12.83
N LEU A 488 -2.15 -13.68 12.13
CA LEU A 488 -1.39 -12.46 11.93
C LEU A 488 -2.31 -11.25 12.14
N ALA A 489 -1.82 -10.20 12.78
CA ALA A 489 -2.52 -8.95 13.00
C ALA A 489 -1.60 -7.75 12.81
N ASN A 490 -2.10 -6.63 12.27
CA ASN A 490 -1.35 -5.37 12.18
C ASN A 490 -1.40 -4.54 13.48
N ASP A 491 -2.19 -4.97 14.45
CA ASP A 491 -2.24 -4.40 15.79
C ASP A 491 -1.70 -5.39 16.81
N ARG A 492 -1.50 -4.93 18.03
CA ARG A 492 -0.93 -5.73 19.12
C ARG A 492 -1.97 -6.31 20.08
N GLN A 493 -3.25 -6.03 19.87
CA GLN A 493 -4.29 -6.36 20.83
C GLN A 493 -4.25 -7.82 21.28
N TYR A 494 -4.18 -8.76 20.34
CA TYR A 494 -4.21 -10.19 20.66
C TYR A 494 -2.92 -10.65 21.33
N VAL A 495 -1.78 -10.20 20.85
CA VAL A 495 -0.48 -10.56 21.40
C VAL A 495 -0.33 -9.99 22.81
N ASP A 496 -0.70 -8.74 23.03
CA ASP A 496 -0.60 -8.10 24.35
C ASP A 496 -1.57 -8.76 25.36
N GLU A 497 -2.79 -9.13 24.97
CA GLU A 497 -3.71 -9.90 25.81
C GLU A 497 -3.16 -11.28 26.18
N ILE A 498 -2.52 -11.98 25.24
CA ILE A 498 -1.92 -13.30 25.49
C ILE A 498 -0.68 -13.19 26.37
N LEU A 499 0.18 -12.20 26.11
CA LEU A 499 1.39 -11.94 26.93
C LEU A 499 1.01 -11.62 28.39
N ALA A 500 -0.12 -10.97 28.62
CA ALA A 500 -0.63 -10.72 29.98
C ALA A 500 -1.09 -11.98 30.72
N LEU A 501 -1.23 -13.11 30.02
CA LEU A 501 -1.59 -14.42 30.60
C LEU A 501 -0.38 -15.36 30.78
N LEU A 502 0.79 -15.00 30.19
CA LEU A 502 2.05 -15.74 30.33
C LEU A 502 2.81 -15.32 31.57
#